data_29f21cc27626e5396184dd9e9cd05498
#
_entry.id   29f21cc27626e5396184dd9e9cd05498
#
_cell.length_a   1.000
_cell.length_b   1.000
_cell.length_c   1.000
_cell.angle_alpha   90.00
_cell.angle_beta   90.00
_cell.angle_gamma   90.00
#
_symmetry.space_group_name_H-M   'P 1'
#
loop_
_entity.id
_entity.type
_entity.pdbx_description
1 polymer ?
#
loop_
_entity_poly.entity_id
_entity_poly.type
_entity_poly.pdbx_seq_one_letter_code
_entity_poly.pdbx_strand_id
1 'polypeptide(L)'
;LDVVRHAVTLCDRLIVSIGVHPGKKPLFSTEERLDMVRSVFEPVAKKAGCAFDCSTYDNLTVTAAQKAGATIMIRGLRDGTDLDYEMQIAGMNETMAPEVHTVFVPASPAVRPITATLVRQIAGMGGDVSAFVPSAVAKALKAKFG
;
A
#
# COMPACT_ATOMS: atom_id res chain seq x y z
N LEU A 1 5.35 4.14 -0.58
CA LEU A 1 6.22 4.73 0.43
C LEU A 1 5.80 6.15 0.78
N ASP A 2 5.52 7.02 -0.19
CA ASP A 2 5.12 8.41 0.02
C ASP A 2 3.89 8.53 0.96
N VAL A 3 2.80 7.84 0.64
CA VAL A 3 1.59 7.79 1.47
C VAL A 3 1.87 7.26 2.89
N VAL A 4 2.77 6.28 3.03
CA VAL A 4 3.16 5.75 4.34
C VAL A 4 3.87 6.80 5.19
N ARG A 5 4.73 7.63 4.58
CA ARG A 5 5.40 8.74 5.30
C ARG A 5 4.40 9.76 5.87
N HIS A 6 3.30 10.01 5.16
CA HIS A 6 2.22 10.84 5.69
C HIS A 6 1.39 10.09 6.74
N ALA A 7 1.05 8.83 6.47
CA ALA A 7 0.22 8.03 7.35
C ALA A 7 0.81 7.89 8.77
N VAL A 8 2.12 7.65 8.90
CA VAL A 8 2.78 7.49 10.21
C VAL A 8 2.79 8.76 11.07
N THR A 9 2.45 9.92 10.50
CA THR A 9 2.27 11.17 11.26
C THR A 9 0.84 11.37 11.75
N LEU A 10 -0.10 10.54 11.32
CA LEU A 10 -1.53 10.64 11.59
C LEU A 10 -2.02 9.58 12.59
N CYS A 11 -1.19 8.62 12.98
CA CYS A 11 -1.60 7.54 13.86
C CYS A 11 -0.44 7.04 14.73
N ASP A 12 -0.77 6.47 15.89
CA ASP A 12 0.19 5.85 16.80
C ASP A 12 0.59 4.42 16.37
N ARG A 13 -0.27 3.77 15.59
CA ARG A 13 -0.03 2.44 15.03
C ARG A 13 -0.53 2.37 13.59
N LEU A 14 0.34 1.95 12.69
CA LEU A 14 0.05 1.68 11.28
C LEU A 14 0.09 0.19 10.99
N ILE A 15 -1.00 -0.34 10.41
CA ILE A 15 -1.07 -1.71 9.92
C ILE A 15 -1.18 -1.66 8.39
N VAL A 16 -0.23 -2.27 7.70
CA VAL A 16 -0.25 -2.40 6.24
C VAL A 16 -0.77 -3.79 5.87
N SER A 17 -1.97 -3.85 5.30
CA SER A 17 -2.61 -5.11 4.94
C SER A 17 -2.58 -5.36 3.44
N ILE A 18 -2.19 -6.57 3.05
CA ILE A 18 -2.10 -7.01 1.67
C ILE A 18 -3.30 -7.91 1.33
N GLY A 19 -4.14 -7.46 0.40
CA GLY A 19 -5.21 -8.29 -0.14
C GLY A 19 -4.66 -9.47 -0.94
N VAL A 20 -5.09 -10.67 -0.61
CA VAL A 20 -4.78 -11.91 -1.32
C VAL A 20 -6.06 -12.42 -1.96
N HIS A 21 -6.10 -12.45 -3.30
CA HIS A 21 -7.26 -12.92 -4.04
C HIS A 21 -6.96 -14.24 -4.73
N PRO A 22 -7.73 -15.30 -4.49
CA PRO A 22 -7.67 -16.54 -5.25
C PRO A 22 -7.87 -16.22 -6.76
N GLY A 23 -7.01 -16.76 -7.62
CA GLY A 23 -7.10 -16.57 -9.07
C GLY A 23 -6.28 -15.40 -9.64
N LYS A 24 -5.72 -14.51 -8.83
CA LYS A 24 -4.68 -13.57 -9.28
C LYS A 24 -3.30 -14.19 -9.05
N LYS A 25 -2.47 -14.22 -10.09
CA LYS A 25 -1.05 -14.60 -9.98
C LYS A 25 -0.21 -13.32 -9.92
N PRO A 26 0.11 -12.78 -8.75
CA PRO A 26 0.98 -11.62 -8.64
C PRO A 26 2.41 -12.00 -9.02
N LEU A 27 3.21 -11.00 -9.42
CA LEU A 27 4.63 -11.18 -9.74
C LEU A 27 5.44 -11.73 -8.56
N PHE A 28 5.12 -11.26 -7.36
CA PHE A 28 5.74 -11.66 -6.10
C PHE A 28 4.78 -12.50 -5.26
N SER A 29 5.30 -13.51 -4.57
CA SER A 29 4.54 -14.29 -3.60
C SER A 29 4.03 -13.40 -2.45
N THR A 30 3.11 -13.90 -1.67
CA THR A 30 2.59 -13.19 -0.49
C THR A 30 3.70 -12.91 0.52
N GLU A 31 4.60 -13.87 0.73
CA GLU A 31 5.76 -13.76 1.62
C GLU A 31 6.75 -12.70 1.12
N GLU A 32 7.14 -12.78 -0.17
CA GLU A 32 7.99 -11.75 -0.80
C GLU A 32 7.41 -10.34 -0.64
N ARG A 33 6.10 -10.20 -0.78
CA ARG A 33 5.41 -8.90 -0.62
C ARG A 33 5.41 -8.42 0.83
N LEU A 34 5.17 -9.29 1.80
CA LEU A 34 5.24 -8.96 3.23
C LEU A 34 6.66 -8.54 3.63
N ASP A 35 7.68 -9.26 3.16
CA ASP A 35 9.07 -8.94 3.46
C ASP A 35 9.48 -7.58 2.87
N MET A 36 9.06 -7.28 1.62
CA MET A 36 9.28 -5.96 1.04
C MET A 36 8.56 -4.86 1.83
N VAL A 37 7.31 -5.09 2.24
CA VAL A 37 6.55 -4.14 3.06
C VAL A 37 7.26 -3.87 4.38
N ARG A 38 7.67 -4.90 5.11
CA ARG A 38 8.41 -4.77 6.36
C ARG A 38 9.72 -4.00 6.15
N SER A 39 10.54 -4.46 5.23
CA SER A 39 11.87 -3.87 5.00
C SER A 39 11.82 -2.38 4.62
N VAL A 40 10.76 -1.95 3.95
CA VAL A 40 10.61 -0.55 3.47
C VAL A 40 9.89 0.33 4.47
N PHE A 41 8.84 -0.16 5.14
CA PHE A 41 7.94 0.69 5.92
C PHE A 41 8.22 0.68 7.42
N GLU A 42 8.70 -0.43 7.98
CA GLU A 42 9.01 -0.50 9.40
C GLU A 42 10.06 0.54 9.84
N PRO A 43 11.17 0.77 9.09
CA PRO A 43 12.11 1.84 9.45
C PRO A 43 11.50 3.24 9.44
N VAL A 44 10.54 3.48 8.52
CA VAL A 44 9.85 4.78 8.42
C VAL A 44 8.94 4.98 9.64
N ALA A 45 8.16 3.97 10.00
CA ALA A 45 7.27 4.00 11.16
C ALA A 45 8.08 4.18 12.46
N LYS A 46 9.15 3.39 12.64
CA LYS A 46 10.05 3.50 13.80
C LYS A 46 10.63 4.90 13.95
N LYS A 47 11.08 5.51 12.85
CA LYS A 47 11.61 6.89 12.87
C LYS A 47 10.58 7.92 13.29
N ALA A 48 9.31 7.69 12.97
CA ALA A 48 8.19 8.55 13.35
C ALA A 48 7.63 8.25 14.75
N GLY A 49 8.13 7.23 15.46
CA GLY A 49 7.57 6.80 16.74
C GLY A 49 6.22 6.07 16.60
N CYS A 50 5.85 5.64 15.38
CA CYS A 50 4.61 4.93 15.10
C CYS A 50 4.86 3.42 15.17
N ALA A 51 4.02 2.69 15.90
CA ALA A 51 4.05 1.23 15.90
C ALA A 51 3.67 0.70 14.52
N PHE A 52 4.36 -0.35 14.06
CA PHE A 52 4.16 -0.90 12.72
C PHE A 52 3.82 -2.39 12.77
N ASP A 53 2.87 -2.78 11.93
CA ASP A 53 2.55 -4.18 11.68
C ASP A 53 2.18 -4.39 10.21
N CYS A 54 2.28 -5.62 9.71
CA CYS A 54 1.76 -5.97 8.40
C CYS A 54 1.12 -7.35 8.41
N SER A 55 0.04 -7.47 7.64
CA SER A 55 -0.78 -8.67 7.58
C SER A 55 -1.31 -8.92 6.17
N THR A 56 -1.99 -10.03 5.99
CA THR A 56 -2.74 -10.34 4.78
C THR A 56 -4.22 -10.51 5.09
N TYR A 57 -5.05 -10.31 4.09
CA TYR A 57 -6.49 -10.60 4.19
C TYR A 57 -7.00 -11.12 2.84
N ASP A 58 -8.03 -11.94 2.89
CA ASP A 58 -8.70 -12.58 1.74
C ASP A 58 -10.21 -12.30 1.69
N ASN A 59 -10.67 -11.40 2.55
CA ASN A 59 -12.06 -11.02 2.70
C ASN A 59 -12.27 -9.52 2.38
N LEU A 60 -13.37 -8.92 2.86
CA LEU A 60 -13.62 -7.48 2.70
C LEU A 60 -12.60 -6.65 3.48
N THR A 61 -12.15 -5.55 2.88
CA THR A 61 -11.17 -4.64 3.51
C THR A 61 -11.65 -4.11 4.86
N VAL A 62 -12.95 -3.78 4.98
CA VAL A 62 -13.53 -3.34 6.26
C VAL A 62 -13.53 -4.44 7.32
N THR A 63 -13.78 -5.69 6.93
CA THR A 63 -13.69 -6.83 7.87
C THR A 63 -12.26 -7.02 8.37
N ALA A 64 -11.28 -6.85 7.50
CA ALA A 64 -9.87 -6.89 7.88
C ALA A 64 -9.52 -5.73 8.84
N ALA A 65 -10.01 -4.52 8.57
CA ALA A 65 -9.83 -3.36 9.44
C ALA A 65 -10.44 -3.58 10.83
N GLN A 66 -11.68 -4.05 10.90
CA GLN A 66 -12.36 -4.39 12.17
C GLN A 66 -11.59 -5.42 12.99
N LYS A 67 -11.15 -6.53 12.36
CA LYS A 67 -10.35 -7.57 13.01
C LYS A 67 -9.01 -7.06 13.54
N ALA A 68 -8.42 -6.08 12.86
CA ALA A 68 -7.20 -5.43 13.27
C ALA A 68 -7.40 -4.34 14.36
N GLY A 69 -8.66 -4.04 14.73
CA GLY A 69 -9.01 -2.97 15.66
C GLY A 69 -8.72 -1.58 15.10
N ALA A 70 -8.68 -1.43 13.77
CA ALA A 70 -8.45 -0.15 13.12
C ALA A 70 -9.73 0.68 13.11
N THR A 71 -9.62 1.95 13.47
CA THR A 71 -10.70 2.95 13.39
C THR A 71 -10.59 3.83 12.15
N ILE A 72 -9.44 3.79 11.47
CA ILE A 72 -9.15 4.58 10.28
C ILE A 72 -8.54 3.70 9.20
N MET A 73 -9.08 3.78 7.99
CA MET A 73 -8.45 3.27 6.77
C MET A 73 -7.84 4.42 5.99
N ILE A 74 -6.53 4.37 5.74
CA ILE A 74 -5.82 5.38 4.95
C ILE A 74 -5.73 4.91 3.50
N ARG A 75 -6.16 5.77 2.58
CA ARG A 75 -6.13 5.53 1.14
C ARG A 75 -5.34 6.63 0.43
N GLY A 76 -4.35 6.26 -0.36
CA GLY A 76 -3.59 7.20 -1.19
C GLY A 76 -4.33 7.56 -2.47
N LEU A 77 -4.30 8.84 -2.84
CA LEU A 77 -4.89 9.37 -4.08
C LEU A 77 -3.81 9.98 -4.96
N ARG A 78 -3.81 9.67 -6.24
CA ARG A 78 -2.90 10.26 -7.24
C ARG A 78 -3.57 11.39 -8.05
N ASP A 79 -4.84 11.20 -8.38
CA ASP A 79 -5.60 12.09 -9.25
C ASP A 79 -7.11 12.02 -8.97
N GLY A 80 -7.91 12.76 -9.73
CA GLY A 80 -9.36 12.82 -9.59
C GLY A 80 -10.05 11.51 -9.96
N THR A 81 -9.51 10.72 -10.88
CA THR A 81 -10.07 9.42 -11.26
C THR A 81 -9.95 8.42 -10.10
N ASP A 82 -8.80 8.41 -9.42
CA ASP A 82 -8.64 7.63 -8.18
C ASP A 82 -9.68 8.07 -7.14
N LEU A 83 -9.90 9.39 -6.98
CA LEU A 83 -10.83 9.93 -5.98
C LEU A 83 -12.26 9.47 -6.21
N ASP A 84 -12.78 9.53 -7.43
CA ASP A 84 -14.15 9.13 -7.74
C ASP A 84 -14.41 7.66 -7.36
N TYR A 85 -13.48 6.78 -7.71
CA TYR A 85 -13.57 5.36 -7.37
C TYR A 85 -13.43 5.10 -5.86
N GLU A 86 -12.47 5.74 -5.21
CA GLU A 86 -12.21 5.57 -3.78
C GLU A 86 -13.37 6.14 -2.92
N MET A 87 -14.02 7.22 -3.36
CA MET A 87 -15.22 7.76 -2.69
C MET A 87 -16.39 6.78 -2.72
N GLN A 88 -16.61 6.09 -3.83
CA GLN A 88 -17.66 5.06 -3.93
C GLN A 88 -17.37 3.91 -2.94
N ILE A 89 -16.13 3.43 -2.90
CA ILE A 89 -15.72 2.37 -1.96
C ILE A 89 -15.87 2.86 -0.52
N ALA A 90 -15.45 4.08 -0.21
CA ALA A 90 -15.55 4.65 1.13
C ALA A 90 -16.99 4.71 1.63
N GLY A 91 -17.91 5.16 0.78
CA GLY A 91 -19.35 5.20 1.12
C GLY A 91 -19.95 3.81 1.39
N MET A 92 -19.56 2.80 0.60
CA MET A 92 -19.98 1.42 0.85
C MET A 92 -19.37 0.87 2.14
N ASN A 93 -18.10 1.15 2.40
CA ASN A 93 -17.40 0.72 3.61
C ASN A 93 -18.02 1.34 4.86
N GLU A 94 -18.35 2.63 4.84
CA GLU A 94 -18.99 3.32 5.96
C GLU A 94 -20.37 2.74 6.27
N THR A 95 -21.12 2.33 5.25
CA THR A 95 -22.41 1.65 5.44
C THR A 95 -22.24 0.28 6.12
N MET A 96 -21.18 -0.46 5.78
CA MET A 96 -20.91 -1.80 6.33
C MET A 96 -20.23 -1.77 7.70
N ALA A 97 -19.43 -0.74 7.97
CA ALA A 97 -18.63 -0.58 9.18
C ALA A 97 -18.50 0.89 9.56
N PRO A 98 -19.55 1.50 10.12
CA PRO A 98 -19.59 2.95 10.40
C PRO A 98 -18.54 3.41 11.43
N GLU A 99 -17.98 2.50 12.21
CA GLU A 99 -16.89 2.77 13.15
C GLU A 99 -15.51 2.85 12.48
N VAL A 100 -15.37 2.51 11.20
CA VAL A 100 -14.11 2.55 10.45
C VAL A 100 -14.18 3.66 9.41
N HIS A 101 -13.49 4.75 9.66
CA HIS A 101 -13.50 5.94 8.80
C HIS A 101 -12.44 5.86 7.71
N THR A 102 -12.75 6.30 6.50
CA THR A 102 -11.78 6.41 5.42
C THR A 102 -11.17 7.80 5.38
N VAL A 103 -9.84 7.86 5.37
CA VAL A 103 -9.05 9.10 5.24
C VAL A 103 -8.25 9.04 3.95
N PHE A 104 -8.39 10.05 3.12
CA PHE A 104 -7.64 10.18 1.87
C PHE A 104 -6.37 11.01 2.05
N VAL A 105 -5.27 10.50 1.55
CA VAL A 105 -3.97 11.17 1.57
C VAL A 105 -3.50 11.38 0.13
N PRO A 106 -3.35 12.65 -0.32
CA PRO A 106 -2.85 12.93 -1.65
C PRO A 106 -1.38 12.47 -1.78
N ALA A 107 -1.07 11.79 -2.88
CA ALA A 107 0.31 11.49 -3.24
C ALA A 107 1.05 12.77 -3.60
N SER A 108 2.31 12.87 -3.21
CA SER A 108 3.18 14.00 -3.59
C SER A 108 3.31 14.09 -5.12
N PRO A 109 3.36 15.29 -5.70
CA PRO A 109 3.40 15.48 -7.16
C PRO A 109 4.48 14.66 -7.87
N ALA A 110 5.65 14.52 -7.26
CA ALA A 110 6.78 13.79 -7.83
C ALA A 110 6.52 12.27 -8.00
N VAL A 111 5.60 11.68 -7.23
CA VAL A 111 5.32 10.23 -7.29
C VAL A 111 4.01 9.88 -7.98
N ARG A 112 3.18 10.86 -8.30
CA ARG A 112 1.87 10.62 -8.98
C ARG A 112 1.98 9.84 -10.30
N PRO A 113 3.00 10.06 -11.16
CA PRO A 113 3.15 9.30 -12.40
C PRO A 113 3.55 7.84 -12.19
N ILE A 114 4.05 7.47 -11.00
CA ILE A 114 4.60 6.15 -10.73
C ILE A 114 3.46 5.16 -10.48
N THR A 115 3.26 4.24 -11.42
CA THR A 115 2.30 3.15 -11.28
C THR A 115 2.99 1.80 -11.24
N ALA A 116 2.42 0.85 -10.52
CA ALA A 116 2.95 -0.51 -10.45
C ALA A 116 3.02 -1.19 -11.83
N THR A 117 2.09 -0.87 -12.73
CA THR A 117 2.06 -1.40 -14.09
C THR A 117 3.26 -0.91 -14.91
N LEU A 118 3.51 0.40 -14.91
CA LEU A 118 4.65 0.97 -15.64
C LEU A 118 5.99 0.50 -15.06
N VAL A 119 6.12 0.44 -13.75
CA VAL A 119 7.34 -0.09 -13.10
C VAL A 119 7.63 -1.53 -13.52
N ARG A 120 6.61 -2.40 -13.54
CA ARG A 120 6.77 -3.78 -14.01
C ARG A 120 7.13 -3.89 -15.50
N GLN A 121 6.54 -3.03 -16.32
CA GLN A 121 6.87 -2.98 -17.77
C GLN A 121 8.31 -2.56 -17.99
N ILE A 122 8.78 -1.49 -17.34
CA ILE A 122 10.16 -1.02 -17.44
C ILE A 122 11.13 -2.12 -16.99
N ALA A 123 10.88 -2.72 -15.82
CA ALA A 123 11.73 -3.79 -15.30
C ALA A 123 11.75 -5.03 -16.22
N GLY A 124 10.59 -5.42 -16.77
CA GLY A 124 10.46 -6.55 -17.68
C GLY A 124 11.17 -6.34 -19.04
N MET A 125 11.40 -5.08 -19.43
CA MET A 125 12.21 -4.69 -20.59
C MET A 125 13.70 -4.48 -20.27
N GLY A 126 14.14 -4.78 -19.04
CA GLY A 126 15.53 -4.59 -18.59
C GLY A 126 15.89 -3.15 -18.22
N GLY A 127 14.89 -2.26 -18.09
CA GLY A 127 15.10 -0.87 -17.69
C GLY A 127 15.37 -0.72 -16.18
N ASP A 128 16.14 0.30 -15.81
CA ASP A 128 16.40 0.63 -14.41
C ASP A 128 15.18 1.30 -13.76
N VAL A 129 14.71 0.73 -12.67
CA VAL A 129 13.57 1.24 -11.89
C VAL A 129 13.98 1.88 -10.56
N SER A 130 15.26 2.05 -10.31
CA SER A 130 15.80 2.54 -9.03
C SER A 130 15.30 3.95 -8.66
N ALA A 131 14.99 4.78 -9.66
CA ALA A 131 14.43 6.12 -9.47
C ALA A 131 12.94 6.11 -9.05
N PHE A 132 12.22 4.99 -9.24
CA PHE A 132 10.78 4.94 -9.07
C PHE A 132 10.34 4.14 -7.85
N VAL A 133 11.20 3.26 -7.34
CA VAL A 133 10.85 2.34 -6.24
C VAL A 133 11.96 2.28 -5.18
N PRO A 134 11.63 1.88 -3.94
CA PRO A 134 12.63 1.62 -2.91
C PRO A 134 13.67 0.58 -3.36
N SER A 135 14.89 0.68 -2.86
CA SER A 135 16.01 -0.18 -3.25
C SER A 135 15.73 -1.69 -3.08
N ALA A 136 15.01 -2.07 -2.03
CA ALA A 136 14.60 -3.46 -1.81
C ALA A 136 13.68 -3.96 -2.95
N VAL A 137 12.75 -3.12 -3.40
CA VAL A 137 11.84 -3.44 -4.50
C VAL A 137 12.58 -3.49 -5.84
N ALA A 138 13.52 -2.55 -6.09
CA ALA A 138 14.34 -2.54 -7.30
C ALA A 138 15.18 -3.83 -7.41
N LYS A 139 15.80 -4.25 -6.30
CA LYS A 139 16.56 -5.52 -6.23
C LYS A 139 15.67 -6.74 -6.50
N ALA A 140 14.48 -6.78 -5.89
CA ALA A 140 13.54 -7.88 -6.10
C ALA A 140 13.06 -7.96 -7.56
N LEU A 141 12.75 -6.81 -8.19
CA LEU A 141 12.36 -6.75 -9.59
C LEU A 141 13.50 -7.21 -10.52
N LYS A 142 14.73 -6.77 -10.26
CA LYS A 142 15.92 -7.21 -11.00
C LYS A 142 16.13 -8.73 -10.88
N ALA A 143 15.98 -9.31 -9.70
CA ALA A 143 16.09 -10.75 -9.50
C ALA A 143 14.98 -11.55 -10.20
N LYS A 144 13.80 -10.94 -10.39
CA LYS A 144 12.63 -11.60 -11.01
C LYS A 144 12.67 -11.58 -12.54
N PHE A 145 13.25 -10.55 -13.12
CA PHE A 145 13.28 -10.37 -14.58
C PHE A 145 14.68 -10.64 -15.21
N GLY A 146 15.69 -10.86 -14.38
CA GLY A 146 17.06 -11.15 -14.81
C GLY A 146 17.94 -9.95 -14.79
#